data_0f483446948f2e2d07503b79fa611f32
#
_entry.id   0f483446948f2e2d07503b79fa611f32
#
_cell.length_a   1.000
_cell.length_b   1.000
_cell.length_c   1.000
_cell.angle_alpha   90.00
_cell.angle_beta   90.00
_cell.angle_gamma   90.00
#
_symmetry.space_group_name_H-M   'P 1'
#
loop_
_entity.id
_entity.type
_entity.pdbx_description
1 polymer ?
#
loop_
_entity_poly.entity_id
_entity_poly.type
_entity_poly.pdbx_seq_one_letter_code
_entity_poly.pdbx_strand_id
1 'polypeptide(L)'
;MANTTFDGPVRSKNGFINIGPGMTKSLTADTSLTVADHAGRILLLNDADGKFTLPSINVNADSAVAGPGSDPNNLNNIGASFYFYVETLATDLDIKTDGTDKFKGAVIIAVDDGAKKAFVPAATNDVITLDGTVKGGIVGSVVQITAIDTATYLVHNSLLIGSGTIETPFADA
;
A
#
# COMPACT_ATOMS: atom_id res chain seq x y z
N MET A 1 8.82 2.90 23.96
CA MET A 1 10.23 2.75 23.55
C MET A 1 10.56 3.88 22.61
N ALA A 2 11.72 4.51 22.74
CA ALA A 2 12.15 5.57 21.83
C ALA A 2 12.57 4.96 20.48
N ASN A 3 12.18 5.59 19.39
CA ASN A 3 12.66 5.25 18.06
C ASN A 3 14.02 5.95 17.83
N THR A 4 14.96 5.27 17.19
CA THR A 4 16.19 5.89 16.73
C THR A 4 15.98 6.36 15.29
N THR A 5 16.15 7.65 15.06
CA THR A 5 16.04 8.27 13.73
C THR A 5 17.44 8.58 13.21
N PHE A 6 17.67 8.34 11.92
CA PHE A 6 18.90 8.71 11.22
C PHE A 6 18.54 9.73 10.15
N ASP A 7 19.25 10.86 10.11
CA ASP A 7 19.00 11.96 9.15
C ASP A 7 19.67 11.74 7.79
N GLY A 8 20.25 10.57 7.56
CA GLY A 8 20.90 10.24 6.31
C GLY A 8 20.80 8.75 5.97
N PRO A 9 21.25 8.38 4.75
CA PRO A 9 21.22 6.99 4.32
C PRO A 9 22.04 6.09 5.25
N VAL A 10 21.45 4.99 5.71
CA VAL A 10 22.15 3.98 6.50
C VAL A 10 22.54 2.82 5.58
N ARG A 11 23.85 2.56 5.44
CA ARG A 11 24.37 1.44 4.69
C ARG A 11 24.85 0.34 5.64
N SER A 12 24.16 -0.80 5.62
CA SER A 12 24.62 -2.00 6.31
C SER A 12 25.27 -2.97 5.31
N LYS A 13 26.51 -3.44 5.62
CA LYS A 13 27.21 -4.42 4.77
C LYS A 13 26.65 -5.84 4.90
N ASN A 14 26.04 -6.16 6.06
CA ASN A 14 25.52 -7.48 6.38
C ASN A 14 23.98 -7.51 6.46
N GLY A 15 23.31 -6.41 6.06
CA GLY A 15 21.85 -6.28 6.13
C GLY A 15 21.33 -5.89 7.50
N PHE A 16 20.01 -5.72 7.57
CA PHE A 16 19.28 -5.47 8.82
C PHE A 16 18.41 -6.71 9.12
N ILE A 17 18.43 -7.13 10.37
CA ILE A 17 17.46 -8.14 10.84
C ILE A 17 16.25 -7.38 11.37
N ASN A 18 15.11 -7.58 10.70
CA ASN A 18 13.88 -6.90 11.02
C ASN A 18 12.84 -7.94 11.46
N ILE A 19 12.77 -8.21 12.77
CA ILE A 19 11.91 -9.20 13.38
C ILE A 19 11.17 -8.59 14.59
N GLY A 20 10.02 -9.17 14.90
CA GLY A 20 9.23 -8.82 16.07
C GLY A 20 7.84 -8.27 15.75
N PRO A 21 7.00 -8.09 16.78
CA PRO A 21 5.60 -7.70 16.58
C PRO A 21 5.42 -6.30 15.97
N GLY A 22 6.45 -5.45 15.99
CA GLY A 22 6.43 -4.15 15.32
C GLY A 22 6.46 -4.21 13.80
N MET A 23 6.75 -5.38 13.20
CA MET A 23 6.73 -5.58 11.75
C MET A 23 5.35 -5.78 11.17
N THR A 24 4.39 -6.16 11.98
CA THR A 24 3.00 -6.30 11.58
C THR A 24 2.13 -5.30 12.32
N LYS A 25 1.07 -4.83 11.69
CA LYS A 25 0.06 -3.98 12.31
C LYS A 25 -1.32 -4.37 11.82
N SER A 26 -2.19 -4.79 12.74
CA SER A 26 -3.59 -5.08 12.42
C SER A 26 -4.39 -3.79 12.31
N LEU A 27 -5.18 -3.69 11.26
CA LEU A 27 -6.11 -2.60 10.96
C LEU A 27 -7.53 -3.16 11.08
N THR A 28 -8.24 -2.75 12.12
CA THR A 28 -9.56 -3.29 12.51
C THR A 28 -10.69 -2.27 12.37
N ALA A 29 -10.42 -1.15 11.72
CA ALA A 29 -11.37 -0.08 11.42
C ALA A 29 -10.81 0.82 10.32
N ASP A 30 -11.64 1.67 9.75
CA ASP A 30 -11.23 2.74 8.84
C ASP A 30 -10.02 3.48 9.37
N THR A 31 -8.98 3.57 8.55
CA THR A 31 -7.71 4.12 9.00
C THR A 31 -7.09 5.04 7.95
N SER A 32 -6.78 6.27 8.35
CA SER A 32 -5.84 7.12 7.61
C SER A 32 -4.41 6.70 7.96
N LEU A 33 -3.71 6.16 6.98
CA LEU A 33 -2.36 5.65 7.16
C LEU A 33 -1.35 6.79 7.28
N THR A 34 -0.30 6.57 8.05
CA THR A 34 0.83 7.48 8.19
C THR A 34 2.13 6.77 7.83
N VAL A 35 3.14 7.49 7.38
CA VAL A 35 4.45 6.91 7.10
C VAL A 35 5.08 6.35 8.38
N ALA A 36 5.03 7.13 9.46
CA ALA A 36 5.68 6.77 10.73
C ALA A 36 5.16 5.46 11.34
N ASP A 37 3.84 5.23 11.22
CA ASP A 37 3.20 4.08 11.90
C ASP A 37 2.94 2.89 10.98
N HIS A 38 2.96 3.09 9.64
CA HIS A 38 2.46 2.08 8.72
C HIS A 38 3.45 1.71 7.61
N ALA A 39 4.32 2.64 7.16
CA ALA A 39 5.26 2.32 6.09
C ALA A 39 6.31 1.29 6.52
N GLY A 40 6.70 0.42 5.59
CA GLY A 40 7.69 -0.64 5.82
C GLY A 40 7.19 -1.79 6.69
N ARG A 41 5.89 -1.83 7.01
CA ARG A 41 5.26 -2.90 7.81
C ARG A 41 4.29 -3.70 6.98
N ILE A 42 3.99 -4.91 7.44
CA ILE A 42 2.89 -5.71 6.92
C ILE A 42 1.61 -5.26 7.65
N LEU A 43 0.69 -4.70 6.90
CA LEU A 43 -0.61 -4.23 7.37
C LEU A 43 -1.62 -5.35 7.20
N LEU A 44 -2.10 -5.90 8.30
CA LEU A 44 -3.09 -6.96 8.33
C LEU A 44 -4.48 -6.32 8.25
N LEU A 45 -5.15 -6.47 7.11
CA LEU A 45 -6.49 -5.93 6.88
C LEU A 45 -7.51 -6.84 7.56
N ASN A 46 -7.87 -6.47 8.77
CA ASN A 46 -8.77 -7.23 9.64
C ASN A 46 -10.11 -6.49 9.86
N ASP A 47 -10.59 -5.90 8.78
CA ASP A 47 -11.89 -5.24 8.66
C ASP A 47 -12.44 -5.53 7.26
N ALA A 48 -13.60 -6.15 7.17
CA ALA A 48 -14.16 -6.66 5.91
C ALA A 48 -14.59 -5.56 4.94
N ASP A 49 -14.97 -4.39 5.44
CA ASP A 49 -15.45 -3.23 4.70
C ASP A 49 -14.62 -1.95 5.02
N GLY A 50 -13.43 -2.15 5.61
CA GLY A 50 -12.54 -1.06 6.02
C GLY A 50 -12.05 -0.18 4.87
N LYS A 51 -11.91 1.11 5.16
CA LYS A 51 -11.40 2.12 4.23
C LYS A 51 -10.01 2.59 4.68
N PHE A 52 -8.99 2.18 3.95
CA PHE A 52 -7.59 2.44 4.27
C PHE A 52 -7.02 3.51 3.35
N THR A 53 -6.88 4.73 3.88
CA THR A 53 -6.44 5.88 3.09
C THR A 53 -4.93 6.07 3.21
N LEU A 54 -4.22 6.01 2.08
CA LEU A 54 -2.80 6.30 1.99
C LEU A 54 -2.53 7.79 2.31
N PRO A 55 -1.39 8.13 2.91
CA PRO A 55 -1.03 9.54 3.13
C PRO A 55 -0.85 10.25 1.78
N SER A 56 -1.20 11.54 1.71
CA SER A 56 -0.88 12.36 0.54
C SER A 56 0.62 12.32 0.24
N ILE A 57 0.96 12.20 -1.04
CA ILE A 57 2.36 12.24 -1.44
C ILE A 57 2.88 13.67 -1.26
N ASN A 58 3.93 13.80 -0.48
CA ASN A 58 4.59 15.07 -0.25
C ASN A 58 6.06 15.00 -0.67
N VAL A 59 6.43 15.88 -1.57
CA VAL A 59 7.82 16.12 -1.94
C VAL A 59 8.17 17.53 -1.47
N ASN A 60 8.87 17.63 -0.35
CA ASN A 60 9.31 18.93 0.14
C ASN A 60 10.24 19.60 -0.89
N ALA A 61 10.07 20.89 -1.12
CA ALA A 61 10.92 21.65 -2.05
C ALA A 61 12.40 21.57 -1.70
N ASP A 62 12.73 21.50 -0.42
CA ASP A 62 14.11 21.35 0.06
C ASP A 62 14.70 19.97 -0.27
N SER A 63 13.90 18.96 -0.45
CA SER A 63 14.35 17.63 -0.83
C SER A 63 14.94 17.58 -2.24
N ALA A 64 14.57 18.49 -3.11
CA ALA A 64 15.13 18.61 -4.46
C ALA A 64 16.62 19.01 -4.46
N VAL A 65 17.10 19.63 -3.40
CA VAL A 65 18.47 20.14 -3.28
C VAL A 65 19.43 19.11 -2.69
N ALA A 66 18.97 18.28 -1.78
CA ALA A 66 19.85 17.43 -0.99
C ALA A 66 19.36 15.96 -0.84
N GLY A 67 18.33 15.59 -1.55
CA GLY A 67 17.74 14.23 -1.54
C GLY A 67 16.81 13.95 -0.35
N PRO A 68 16.19 12.76 -0.32
CA PRO A 68 15.13 12.44 0.63
C PRO A 68 15.51 12.51 2.12
N GLY A 69 16.81 12.40 2.43
CA GLY A 69 17.29 12.45 3.81
C GLY A 69 17.53 13.85 4.37
N SER A 70 17.33 14.89 3.58
CA SER A 70 17.65 16.27 3.96
C SER A 70 16.42 17.14 4.27
N ASP A 71 15.22 16.58 4.20
CA ASP A 71 14.02 17.29 4.61
C ASP A 71 14.01 17.50 6.13
N PRO A 72 14.25 18.72 6.63
CA PRO A 72 14.35 18.97 8.07
C PRO A 72 13.04 18.74 8.82
N ASN A 73 11.91 18.73 8.11
CA ASN A 73 10.59 18.49 8.69
C ASN A 73 10.13 17.05 8.53
N ASN A 74 10.91 16.21 7.87
CA ASN A 74 10.59 14.80 7.60
C ASN A 74 9.22 14.62 6.91
N LEU A 75 8.88 15.53 5.99
CA LEU A 75 7.60 15.54 5.29
C LEU A 75 7.63 14.79 3.97
N ASN A 76 8.84 14.58 3.40
CA ASN A 76 9.00 13.83 2.15
C ASN A 76 8.73 12.35 2.40
N ASN A 77 7.74 11.81 1.69
CA ASN A 77 7.36 10.41 1.80
C ASN A 77 7.59 9.59 0.52
N ILE A 78 8.38 10.10 -0.42
CA ILE A 78 8.81 9.34 -1.59
C ILE A 78 9.59 8.10 -1.15
N GLY A 79 9.27 6.94 -1.71
CA GLY A 79 9.84 5.65 -1.35
C GLY A 79 9.11 4.94 -0.19
N ALA A 80 8.16 5.61 0.48
CA ALA A 80 7.35 4.96 1.49
C ALA A 80 6.53 3.83 0.87
N SER A 81 6.68 2.62 1.41
CA SER A 81 6.02 1.41 0.93
C SER A 81 5.09 0.84 1.99
N PHE A 82 3.92 0.44 1.56
CA PHE A 82 2.86 -0.14 2.37
C PHE A 82 2.57 -1.56 1.86
N TYR A 83 2.65 -2.56 2.75
CA TYR A 83 2.41 -3.97 2.42
C TYR A 83 1.10 -4.40 3.04
N PHE A 84 0.10 -4.64 2.22
CA PHE A 84 -1.23 -5.07 2.66
C PHE A 84 -1.38 -6.58 2.55
N TYR A 85 -1.94 -7.19 3.56
CA TYR A 85 -2.33 -8.59 3.61
C TYR A 85 -3.77 -8.68 4.10
N VAL A 86 -4.64 -9.30 3.32
CA VAL A 86 -6.05 -9.50 3.69
C VAL A 86 -6.14 -10.65 4.69
N GLU A 87 -6.47 -10.32 5.94
CA GLU A 87 -6.62 -11.28 7.04
C GLU A 87 -8.08 -11.68 7.25
N THR A 88 -9.00 -10.76 7.01
CA THR A 88 -10.45 -11.02 7.01
C THR A 88 -11.00 -10.91 5.59
N LEU A 89 -11.88 -11.85 5.20
CA LEU A 89 -12.52 -11.84 3.88
C LEU A 89 -13.17 -10.47 3.61
N ALA A 90 -12.77 -9.82 2.54
CA ALA A 90 -13.31 -8.53 2.15
C ALA A 90 -14.78 -8.63 1.70
N THR A 91 -15.56 -7.60 1.96
CA THR A 91 -16.91 -7.42 1.43
C THR A 91 -17.07 -6.11 0.67
N ASP A 92 -16.40 -5.05 1.11
CA ASP A 92 -16.34 -3.73 0.46
C ASP A 92 -15.10 -2.97 0.99
N LEU A 93 -13.94 -3.64 0.95
CA LEU A 93 -12.70 -3.11 1.46
C LEU A 93 -12.02 -2.23 0.42
N ASP A 94 -11.67 -1.00 0.79
CA ASP A 94 -10.94 -0.08 -0.07
C ASP A 94 -9.54 0.22 0.45
N ILE A 95 -8.56 0.16 -0.46
CA ILE A 95 -7.27 0.80 -0.31
C ILE A 95 -7.24 1.98 -1.27
N LYS A 96 -7.18 3.19 -0.74
CA LYS A 96 -7.33 4.40 -1.55
C LYS A 96 -6.31 5.47 -1.24
N THR A 97 -6.11 6.37 -2.18
CA THR A 97 -5.34 7.59 -1.97
C THR A 97 -6.22 8.68 -1.32
N ASP A 98 -5.69 9.87 -1.21
CA ASP A 98 -6.44 11.07 -0.77
C ASP A 98 -7.35 11.66 -1.88
N GLY A 99 -7.44 11.00 -3.04
CA GLY A 99 -8.18 11.45 -4.22
C GLY A 99 -7.34 12.28 -5.20
N THR A 100 -6.23 12.84 -4.75
CA THR A 100 -5.32 13.64 -5.60
C THR A 100 -4.29 12.75 -6.29
N ASP A 101 -3.66 11.87 -5.53
CA ASP A 101 -2.66 10.93 -6.02
C ASP A 101 -3.33 9.77 -6.77
N LYS A 102 -2.66 9.22 -7.79
CA LYS A 102 -3.21 8.18 -8.64
C LYS A 102 -2.37 6.92 -8.64
N PHE A 103 -3.02 5.79 -8.88
CA PHE A 103 -2.34 4.51 -9.01
C PHE A 103 -1.71 4.32 -10.39
N LYS A 104 -0.55 3.69 -10.41
CA LYS A 104 0.13 3.11 -11.58
C LYS A 104 0.57 1.69 -11.24
N GLY A 105 0.94 0.92 -12.25
CA GLY A 105 1.37 -0.47 -12.06
C GLY A 105 0.27 -1.44 -12.41
N ALA A 106 0.17 -2.56 -11.69
CA ALA A 106 -0.81 -3.60 -11.98
C ALA A 106 -1.09 -4.47 -10.77
N VAL A 107 -2.27 -5.11 -10.77
CA VAL A 107 -2.58 -6.24 -9.89
C VAL A 107 -2.87 -7.49 -10.71
N ILE A 108 -2.61 -8.66 -10.13
CA ILE A 108 -3.03 -9.95 -10.67
C ILE A 108 -4.10 -10.51 -9.74
N ILE A 109 -5.24 -10.92 -10.27
CA ILE A 109 -6.25 -11.69 -9.55
C ILE A 109 -6.21 -13.13 -10.06
N ALA A 110 -6.11 -14.08 -9.14
CA ALA A 110 -6.13 -15.52 -9.41
C ALA A 110 -7.30 -16.18 -8.68
N VAL A 111 -7.86 -17.22 -9.28
CA VAL A 111 -8.90 -18.07 -8.69
C VAL A 111 -8.41 -19.52 -8.62
N ASP A 112 -9.07 -20.34 -7.82
CA ASP A 112 -8.68 -21.72 -7.53
C ASP A 112 -8.71 -22.67 -8.74
N ASP A 113 -9.51 -22.36 -9.76
CA ASP A 113 -9.54 -23.11 -11.02
C ASP A 113 -8.34 -22.82 -11.95
N GLY A 114 -7.41 -21.97 -11.52
CA GLY A 114 -6.23 -21.56 -12.26
C GLY A 114 -6.46 -20.38 -13.22
N ALA A 115 -7.68 -19.85 -13.33
CA ALA A 115 -7.91 -18.62 -14.08
C ALA A 115 -7.23 -17.43 -13.39
N LYS A 116 -6.69 -16.53 -14.21
CA LYS A 116 -6.00 -15.33 -13.74
C LYS A 116 -6.11 -14.21 -14.74
N LYS A 117 -6.22 -12.98 -14.24
CA LYS A 117 -6.15 -11.76 -15.05
C LYS A 117 -5.25 -10.73 -14.39
N ALA A 118 -4.53 -9.98 -15.20
CA ALA A 118 -3.84 -8.78 -14.79
C ALA A 118 -4.69 -7.56 -15.13
N PHE A 119 -4.75 -6.61 -14.20
CA PHE A 119 -5.47 -5.35 -14.37
C PHE A 119 -4.51 -4.18 -14.15
N VAL A 120 -4.64 -3.17 -14.99
CA VAL A 120 -3.90 -1.90 -14.93
C VAL A 120 -4.90 -0.80 -14.57
N PRO A 121 -4.56 0.14 -13.69
CA PRO A 121 -5.43 1.26 -13.39
C PRO A 121 -5.55 2.21 -14.58
N ALA A 122 -6.73 2.80 -14.76
CA ALA A 122 -6.90 3.96 -15.62
C ALA A 122 -6.16 5.18 -15.05
N ALA A 123 -6.03 6.25 -15.83
CA ALA A 123 -5.27 7.43 -15.42
C ALA A 123 -5.85 8.15 -14.19
N THR A 124 -7.14 7.97 -13.94
CA THR A 124 -7.89 8.62 -12.85
C THR A 124 -8.03 7.74 -11.61
N ASN A 125 -7.77 6.43 -11.72
CA ASN A 125 -8.03 5.52 -10.62
C ASN A 125 -7.16 5.80 -9.38
N ASP A 126 -7.81 5.88 -8.25
CA ASP A 126 -7.26 6.19 -6.95
C ASP A 126 -7.77 5.26 -5.83
N VAL A 127 -8.57 4.25 -6.21
CA VAL A 127 -9.09 3.22 -5.29
C VAL A 127 -8.79 1.83 -5.83
N ILE A 128 -8.43 0.91 -4.93
CA ILE A 128 -8.45 -0.54 -5.11
C ILE A 128 -9.56 -1.06 -4.21
N THR A 129 -10.68 -1.48 -4.80
CA THR A 129 -11.83 -2.06 -4.09
C THR A 129 -11.75 -3.58 -4.15
N LEU A 130 -11.85 -4.23 -2.99
CA LEU A 130 -11.86 -5.68 -2.83
C LEU A 130 -13.23 -6.12 -2.31
N ASP A 131 -13.85 -7.09 -2.98
CA ASP A 131 -15.21 -7.56 -2.67
C ASP A 131 -15.25 -9.01 -2.14
N GLY A 132 -14.07 -9.62 -1.95
CA GLY A 132 -13.97 -11.01 -1.52
C GLY A 132 -14.37 -12.03 -2.59
N THR A 133 -14.66 -11.57 -3.81
CA THR A 133 -15.12 -12.40 -4.94
C THR A 133 -14.41 -11.99 -6.22
N VAL A 134 -15.10 -11.33 -7.15
CA VAL A 134 -14.63 -11.04 -8.51
C VAL A 134 -13.51 -10.00 -8.57
N LYS A 135 -13.43 -9.10 -7.58
CA LYS A 135 -12.37 -8.08 -7.44
C LYS A 135 -11.23 -8.53 -6.53
N GLY A 136 -11.26 -9.77 -6.07
CA GLY A 136 -10.29 -10.28 -5.11
C GLY A 136 -10.62 -9.90 -3.66
N GLY A 137 -9.66 -10.12 -2.75
CA GLY A 137 -9.89 -9.83 -1.33
C GLY A 137 -10.27 -11.06 -0.49
N ILE A 138 -10.10 -12.26 -1.03
CA ILE A 138 -10.09 -13.49 -0.23
C ILE A 138 -8.85 -13.46 0.67
N VAL A 139 -8.97 -14.04 1.86
CA VAL A 139 -7.87 -14.18 2.83
C VAL A 139 -6.60 -14.71 2.15
N GLY A 140 -5.48 -14.06 2.39
CA GLY A 140 -4.22 -14.36 1.73
C GLY A 140 -3.90 -13.45 0.53
N SER A 141 -4.83 -12.60 0.09
CA SER A 141 -4.54 -11.56 -0.90
C SER A 141 -3.49 -10.59 -0.40
N VAL A 142 -2.55 -10.23 -1.28
CA VAL A 142 -1.47 -9.28 -0.96
C VAL A 142 -1.36 -8.20 -2.01
N VAL A 143 -1.00 -7.00 -1.58
CA VAL A 143 -0.65 -5.89 -2.46
C VAL A 143 0.38 -4.99 -1.81
N GLN A 144 1.37 -4.57 -2.56
CA GLN A 144 2.35 -3.58 -2.14
C GLN A 144 2.15 -2.29 -2.93
N ILE A 145 2.17 -1.17 -2.23
CA ILE A 145 2.00 0.17 -2.81
C ILE A 145 3.13 1.06 -2.34
N THR A 146 3.80 1.74 -3.27
CA THR A 146 4.95 2.61 -2.98
C THR A 146 4.76 3.99 -3.60
N ALA A 147 4.97 5.04 -2.81
CA ALA A 147 5.03 6.41 -3.33
C ALA A 147 6.30 6.59 -4.18
N ILE A 148 6.17 6.94 -5.46
CA ILE A 148 7.33 7.00 -6.37
C ILE A 148 7.56 8.37 -6.99
N ASP A 149 6.59 9.27 -6.92
CA ASP A 149 6.57 10.53 -7.65
C ASP A 149 5.58 11.48 -6.97
N THR A 150 5.52 12.73 -7.36
CA THR A 150 4.74 13.81 -6.72
C THR A 150 3.22 13.56 -6.65
N ALA A 151 2.70 12.63 -7.43
CA ALA A 151 1.27 12.31 -7.45
C ALA A 151 1.02 10.84 -7.85
N THR A 152 2.01 9.96 -7.68
CA THR A 152 1.92 8.58 -8.16
C THR A 152 2.28 7.57 -7.09
N TYR A 153 1.34 6.70 -6.82
CA TYR A 153 1.53 5.46 -6.08
C TYR A 153 1.70 4.28 -7.05
N LEU A 154 2.83 3.60 -6.99
CA LEU A 154 3.10 2.37 -7.74
C LEU A 154 2.49 1.17 -7.02
N VAL A 155 1.58 0.48 -7.68
CA VAL A 155 1.03 -0.81 -7.25
C VAL A 155 1.88 -1.92 -7.85
N HIS A 156 2.48 -2.75 -7.03
CA HIS A 156 3.37 -3.83 -7.45
C HIS A 156 3.35 -4.99 -6.44
N ASN A 157 4.05 -6.09 -6.78
CA ASN A 157 4.10 -7.28 -5.91
C ASN A 157 2.72 -7.68 -5.38
N SER A 158 1.72 -7.67 -6.27
CA SER A 158 0.33 -7.89 -5.91
C SER A 158 -0.18 -9.20 -6.46
N LEU A 159 -0.78 -9.99 -5.59
CA LEU A 159 -1.55 -11.18 -5.93
C LEU A 159 -2.83 -11.15 -5.10
N LEU A 160 -3.94 -10.88 -5.76
CA LEU A 160 -5.26 -10.94 -5.17
C LEU A 160 -5.88 -12.30 -5.43
N ILE A 161 -6.52 -12.86 -4.44
CA ILE A 161 -7.25 -14.12 -4.54
C ILE A 161 -8.73 -13.79 -4.67
N GLY A 162 -9.36 -14.30 -5.71
CA GLY A 162 -10.77 -14.06 -6.01
C GLY A 162 -11.52 -15.35 -6.32
N SER A 163 -12.77 -15.20 -6.74
CA SER A 163 -13.64 -16.28 -7.19
C SER A 163 -14.57 -15.81 -8.31
N GLY A 164 -15.04 -16.74 -9.13
CA GLY A 164 -15.97 -16.44 -10.21
C GLY A 164 -15.35 -15.67 -11.38
N THR A 165 -16.12 -14.83 -12.05
CA THR A 165 -15.66 -14.07 -13.22
C THR A 165 -14.89 -12.82 -12.76
N ILE A 166 -13.58 -12.83 -12.94
CA ILE A 166 -12.68 -11.79 -12.45
C ILE A 166 -12.92 -10.44 -13.15
N GLU A 167 -13.06 -9.38 -12.35
CA GLU A 167 -13.25 -8.00 -12.76
C GLU A 167 -12.13 -7.08 -12.22
N THR A 168 -12.02 -5.86 -12.78
CA THR A 168 -11.02 -4.90 -12.30
C THR A 168 -11.35 -4.43 -10.87
N PRO A 169 -10.34 -4.43 -9.97
CA PRO A 169 -10.52 -3.86 -8.64
C PRO A 169 -10.27 -2.35 -8.61
N PHE A 170 -9.76 -1.75 -9.70
CA PHE A 170 -9.48 -0.32 -9.76
C PHE A 170 -10.74 0.49 -10.02
N ALA A 171 -10.90 1.58 -9.26
CA ALA A 171 -12.03 2.51 -9.33
C ALA A 171 -11.57 3.95 -9.06
N ASP A 172 -12.48 4.89 -9.23
CA ASP A 172 -12.36 6.28 -8.80
C ASP A 172 -13.19 6.46 -7.52
N ALA A 173 -12.70 7.28 -6.55
CA ALA A 173 -13.40 7.61 -5.30
C ALA A 173 -14.55 8.60 -5.52
#